data_291430152cc9e3cda8231ad87635c584
#
_entry.id   291430152cc9e3cda8231ad87635c584
#
_cell.length_a   1.000
_cell.length_b   1.000
_cell.length_c   1.000
_cell.angle_alpha   90.00
_cell.angle_beta   90.00
_cell.angle_gamma   90.00
#
_symmetry.space_group_name_H-M   'P 1'
#
loop_
_entity.id
_entity.type
_entity.pdbx_description
1 polymer ?
#
loop_
_entity_poly.entity_id
_entity_poly.type
_entity_poly.pdbx_seq_one_letter_code
_entity_poly.pdbx_strand_id
1 'polypeptide(L)'
;TLHRYQALSSVKTRQIESYRLQFNPARMVSTGAKIDKTTLAKRPCFLCEENRPKEQIKHIIRNNDGEAIMEMLVNPFPILPEHFTIVSTKHEPQAIMGKYEEMHHLLTVYPELMVFYNGPRCGASAPDHMHLQAGTAGITPLETFVSYDDEELITVFSLNENEGIKLKKDFLSPVFLIRCKSMEAYRRLFLRLYHAIETVCPIPYVDASPDEEPMMNILGWRDMGDYVFAVIPRRKHRPDCYTAEGDAQYIISPGALDMAGLIITPRKEDFERLDADTLHEIISEVGITTDIADEIAHETACPSAKNEEQKPILKTAFHEGDIPMVKVGIISAEKIEFTLNAPYSAKGNEVTGPQTVEISEGGILWNGNHYSHLTFHPTAEDSSFSISDVIIGIHFHWERKQTQTFLGTLRLVVDEGKICAINELPVERYLESV
;
A
#
# COMPACT_ATOMS: atom_id res chain seq x y z
N THR A 1 -0.55 13.52 -28.44
CA THR A 1 -1.36 12.51 -27.71
C THR A 1 -2.58 12.09 -28.52
N LEU A 2 -3.44 13.02 -28.99
CA LEU A 2 -4.64 12.70 -29.77
C LEU A 2 -4.38 11.76 -30.95
N HIS A 3 -3.35 12.04 -31.78
CA HIS A 3 -2.97 11.19 -32.91
C HIS A 3 -2.68 9.73 -32.48
N ARG A 4 -2.07 9.52 -31.31
CA ARG A 4 -1.79 8.16 -30.80
C ARG A 4 -3.06 7.44 -30.34
N TYR A 5 -4.05 8.16 -29.80
CA TYR A 5 -5.36 7.58 -29.49
C TYR A 5 -6.13 7.22 -30.77
N GLN A 6 -6.09 8.06 -31.78
CA GLN A 6 -6.66 7.72 -33.08
C GLN A 6 -5.99 6.50 -33.72
N ALA A 7 -4.67 6.33 -33.53
CA ALA A 7 -3.93 5.17 -34.00
C ALA A 7 -4.29 3.85 -33.28
N LEU A 8 -4.89 3.91 -32.09
CA LEU A 8 -5.36 2.70 -31.39
C LEU A 8 -6.40 1.92 -32.20
N SER A 9 -7.22 2.58 -32.99
CA SER A 9 -8.21 1.92 -33.88
C SER A 9 -7.57 1.02 -34.94
N SER A 10 -6.29 1.24 -35.26
CA SER A 10 -5.51 0.48 -36.24
C SER A 10 -4.53 -0.52 -35.61
N VAL A 11 -4.49 -0.59 -34.29
CA VAL A 11 -3.66 -1.54 -33.56
C VAL A 11 -4.14 -2.97 -33.87
N LYS A 12 -3.20 -3.84 -34.23
CA LYS A 12 -3.50 -5.24 -34.48
C LYS A 12 -3.58 -6.01 -33.19
N THR A 13 -4.58 -6.87 -33.08
CA THR A 13 -4.72 -7.80 -31.96
C THR A 13 -4.76 -9.24 -32.47
N ARG A 14 -4.28 -10.17 -31.65
CA ARG A 14 -4.33 -11.61 -31.92
C ARG A 14 -4.64 -12.33 -30.63
N GLN A 15 -5.55 -13.31 -30.70
CA GLN A 15 -5.84 -14.19 -29.58
C GLN A 15 -4.84 -15.35 -29.57
N ILE A 16 -4.32 -15.68 -28.40
CA ILE A 16 -3.55 -16.90 -28.12
C ILE A 16 -4.21 -17.53 -26.90
N GLU A 17 -4.86 -18.66 -27.03
CA GLU A 17 -5.66 -19.29 -25.97
C GLU A 17 -6.61 -18.27 -25.31
N SER A 18 -6.53 -18.08 -23.99
CA SER A 18 -7.29 -17.07 -23.24
C SER A 18 -6.64 -15.69 -23.22
N TYR A 19 -5.47 -15.48 -23.85
CA TYR A 19 -4.70 -14.24 -23.80
C TYR A 19 -4.83 -13.43 -25.09
N ARG A 20 -4.67 -12.11 -24.98
CA ARG A 20 -4.76 -11.18 -26.09
C ARG A 20 -3.44 -10.48 -26.32
N LEU A 21 -2.86 -10.66 -27.50
CA LEU A 21 -1.70 -9.90 -27.93
C LEU A 21 -2.15 -8.60 -28.58
N GLN A 22 -1.40 -7.51 -28.33
CA GLN A 22 -1.57 -6.21 -28.98
C GLN A 22 -0.26 -5.76 -29.59
N PHE A 23 -0.21 -5.61 -30.91
CA PHE A 23 0.90 -4.95 -31.58
C PHE A 23 0.76 -3.42 -31.49
N ASN A 24 1.58 -2.81 -30.66
CA ASN A 24 1.55 -1.36 -30.42
C ASN A 24 2.97 -0.75 -30.48
N PRO A 25 3.43 -0.34 -31.70
CA PRO A 25 4.78 0.18 -31.87
C PRO A 25 5.05 1.48 -31.10
N ALA A 26 4.01 2.25 -30.77
CA ALA A 26 4.16 3.46 -29.96
C ALA A 26 4.68 3.18 -28.52
N ARG A 27 4.57 1.92 -28.06
CA ARG A 27 5.03 1.49 -26.75
C ARG A 27 6.53 1.21 -26.68
N MET A 28 7.26 1.18 -27.80
CA MET A 28 8.70 0.95 -27.84
C MET A 28 9.47 1.86 -26.86
N VAL A 29 9.08 3.13 -26.78
CA VAL A 29 9.72 4.13 -25.90
C VAL A 29 9.57 3.75 -24.41
N SER A 30 8.36 3.37 -23.99
CA SER A 30 8.10 3.02 -22.59
C SER A 30 8.58 1.62 -22.23
N THR A 31 8.48 0.65 -23.14
CA THR A 31 9.01 -0.70 -22.94
C THR A 31 10.54 -0.69 -22.80
N GLY A 32 11.22 0.20 -23.54
CA GLY A 32 12.68 0.40 -23.51
C GLY A 32 13.16 1.31 -22.38
N ALA A 33 12.31 1.78 -21.47
CA ALA A 33 12.71 2.70 -20.41
C ALA A 33 13.81 2.11 -19.51
N LYS A 34 14.86 2.90 -19.29
CA LYS A 34 15.95 2.58 -18.36
C LYS A 34 15.58 3.13 -16.99
N ILE A 35 15.56 2.24 -16.01
CA ILE A 35 15.18 2.55 -14.62
C ILE A 35 16.32 2.34 -13.62
N ASP A 36 17.56 2.24 -14.10
CA ASP A 36 18.72 2.17 -13.21
C ASP A 36 18.90 3.49 -12.44
N LYS A 37 19.42 3.38 -11.20
CA LYS A 37 19.60 4.52 -10.28
C LYS A 37 20.37 5.69 -10.92
N THR A 38 21.38 5.39 -11.76
CA THR A 38 22.20 6.42 -12.42
C THR A 38 21.40 7.20 -13.48
N THR A 39 20.57 6.51 -14.25
CA THR A 39 19.70 7.12 -15.25
C THR A 39 18.62 7.97 -14.58
N LEU A 40 17.97 7.44 -13.54
CA LEU A 40 16.92 8.16 -12.80
C LEU A 40 17.45 9.45 -12.16
N ALA A 41 18.62 9.39 -11.52
CA ALA A 41 19.23 10.57 -10.87
C ALA A 41 19.62 11.68 -11.86
N LYS A 42 19.84 11.38 -13.14
CA LYS A 42 20.28 12.35 -14.15
C LYS A 42 19.17 12.97 -14.99
N ARG A 43 17.99 12.34 -15.01
CA ARG A 43 16.85 12.84 -15.80
C ARG A 43 15.89 13.68 -14.95
N PRO A 44 15.31 14.76 -15.50
CA PRO A 44 14.14 15.38 -14.88
C PRO A 44 13.00 14.36 -14.80
N CYS A 45 12.29 14.34 -13.68
CA CYS A 45 11.11 13.49 -13.55
C CYS A 45 10.00 14.03 -14.45
N PHE A 46 9.60 13.26 -15.45
CA PHE A 46 8.58 13.68 -16.42
C PHE A 46 7.14 13.66 -15.87
N LEU A 47 6.95 13.14 -14.64
CA LEU A 47 5.67 13.17 -13.95
C LEU A 47 5.53 14.39 -13.01
N CYS A 48 6.61 15.06 -12.66
CA CYS A 48 6.55 16.33 -11.92
C CYS A 48 5.95 17.45 -12.79
N GLU A 49 5.11 18.28 -12.19
CA GLU A 49 4.34 19.32 -12.92
C GLU A 49 5.24 20.26 -13.73
N GLU A 50 6.36 20.68 -13.18
CA GLU A 50 7.33 21.59 -13.81
C GLU A 50 7.98 21.02 -15.08
N ASN A 51 7.99 19.70 -15.25
CA ASN A 51 8.61 19.02 -16.39
C ASN A 51 7.59 18.52 -17.42
N ARG A 52 6.30 18.68 -17.14
CA ARG A 52 5.22 18.28 -18.08
C ARG A 52 5.05 19.30 -19.20
N PRO A 53 4.55 18.88 -20.37
CA PRO A 53 4.11 19.82 -21.40
C PRO A 53 3.06 20.78 -20.84
N LYS A 54 3.17 22.08 -21.17
CA LYS A 54 2.24 23.12 -20.70
C LYS A 54 0.78 22.86 -21.12
N GLU A 55 0.59 22.13 -22.21
CA GLU A 55 -0.72 21.74 -22.75
C GLU A 55 -1.28 20.48 -22.10
N GLN A 56 -0.58 19.87 -21.14
CA GLN A 56 -1.06 18.69 -20.45
C GLN A 56 -2.26 19.05 -19.58
N ILE A 57 -3.42 18.55 -19.97
CA ILE A 57 -4.64 18.67 -19.15
C ILE A 57 -4.53 17.73 -17.96
N LYS A 58 -4.85 18.25 -16.78
CA LYS A 58 -4.92 17.50 -15.53
C LYS A 58 -6.30 17.62 -14.89
N HIS A 59 -6.73 16.55 -14.26
CA HIS A 59 -7.90 16.52 -13.39
C HIS A 59 -7.45 16.19 -11.97
N ILE A 60 -7.89 16.98 -10.99
CA ILE A 60 -7.48 16.80 -9.59
C ILE A 60 -8.39 15.78 -8.93
N ILE A 61 -7.80 14.72 -8.44
CA ILE A 61 -8.47 13.73 -7.58
C ILE A 61 -8.41 14.22 -6.14
N ARG A 62 -9.56 14.26 -5.49
CA ARG A 62 -9.70 14.72 -4.10
C ARG A 62 -10.20 13.59 -3.21
N ASN A 63 -9.75 13.58 -1.95
CA ASN A 63 -10.32 12.73 -0.92
C ASN A 63 -11.70 13.27 -0.46
N ASN A 64 -12.32 12.58 0.50
CA ASN A 64 -13.62 12.96 1.03
C ASN A 64 -13.60 14.32 1.77
N ASP A 65 -12.44 14.75 2.24
CA ASP A 65 -12.23 16.03 2.93
C ASP A 65 -11.96 17.17 1.94
N GLY A 66 -11.93 16.88 0.65
CA GLY A 66 -11.71 17.85 -0.43
C GLY A 66 -10.22 18.15 -0.70
N GLU A 67 -9.30 17.47 -0.05
CA GLU A 67 -7.85 17.64 -0.28
C GLU A 67 -7.43 16.97 -1.59
N ALA A 68 -6.53 17.62 -2.33
CA ALA A 68 -5.95 17.04 -3.53
C ALA A 68 -4.96 15.93 -3.18
N ILE A 69 -5.27 14.70 -3.57
CA ILE A 69 -4.44 13.52 -3.28
C ILE A 69 -3.62 13.08 -4.50
N MET A 70 -4.18 13.16 -5.69
CA MET A 70 -3.52 12.77 -6.95
C MET A 70 -3.98 13.66 -8.12
N GLU A 71 -3.28 13.58 -9.24
CA GLU A 71 -3.63 14.22 -10.50
C GLU A 71 -3.78 13.19 -11.61
N MET A 72 -4.93 13.16 -12.26
CA MET A 72 -5.20 12.30 -13.41
C MET A 72 -4.77 13.01 -14.71
N LEU A 73 -3.88 12.39 -15.44
CA LEU A 73 -3.31 12.86 -16.72
C LEU A 73 -3.66 11.90 -17.85
N VAL A 74 -3.93 12.40 -19.03
CA VAL A 74 -4.09 11.56 -20.22
C VAL A 74 -2.74 10.88 -20.55
N ASN A 75 -2.72 9.55 -20.62
CA ASN A 75 -1.47 8.83 -20.91
C ASN A 75 -1.00 9.11 -22.35
N PRO A 76 0.26 9.55 -22.56
CA PRO A 76 0.76 9.89 -23.89
C PRO A 76 1.07 8.68 -24.78
N PHE A 77 1.09 7.45 -24.22
CA PHE A 77 1.34 6.19 -24.92
C PHE A 77 0.22 5.18 -24.64
N PRO A 78 -1.00 5.40 -25.15
CA PRO A 78 -2.15 4.61 -24.75
C PRO A 78 -2.03 3.15 -25.20
N ILE A 79 -2.61 2.27 -24.38
CA ILE A 79 -2.84 0.85 -24.66
C ILE A 79 -4.34 0.59 -24.74
N LEU A 80 -5.10 1.30 -23.90
CA LEU A 80 -6.54 1.19 -23.75
C LEU A 80 -7.24 2.37 -24.44
N PRO A 81 -8.52 2.24 -24.87
CA PRO A 81 -9.29 3.33 -25.46
C PRO A 81 -9.33 4.57 -24.58
N GLU A 82 -9.53 4.42 -23.30
CA GLU A 82 -9.27 5.41 -22.26
C GLU A 82 -8.06 4.95 -21.48
N HIS A 83 -7.05 5.80 -21.33
CA HIS A 83 -5.84 5.44 -20.60
C HIS A 83 -5.27 6.67 -19.91
N PHE A 84 -5.22 6.60 -18.59
CA PHE A 84 -4.77 7.69 -17.72
C PHE A 84 -3.55 7.26 -16.90
N THR A 85 -2.72 8.24 -16.59
CA THR A 85 -1.68 8.14 -15.57
C THR A 85 -2.10 9.00 -14.40
N ILE A 86 -2.22 8.43 -13.20
CA ILE A 86 -2.70 9.10 -12.01
C ILE A 86 -1.51 9.26 -11.07
N VAL A 87 -1.01 10.47 -10.95
CA VAL A 87 0.27 10.77 -10.30
C VAL A 87 0.06 11.39 -8.93
N SER A 88 0.93 11.07 -7.98
CA SER A 88 0.98 11.79 -6.71
C SER A 88 1.28 13.27 -6.94
N THR A 89 0.68 14.15 -6.14
CA THR A 89 0.98 15.58 -6.15
C THR A 89 2.38 15.91 -5.63
N LYS A 90 3.03 14.93 -4.97
CA LYS A 90 4.39 15.04 -4.46
C LYS A 90 5.33 14.12 -5.24
N HIS A 91 6.59 14.54 -5.39
CA HIS A 91 7.63 13.66 -5.90
C HIS A 91 8.05 12.68 -4.79
N GLU A 92 7.53 11.48 -4.84
CA GLU A 92 7.77 10.41 -3.87
C GLU A 92 7.97 9.08 -4.61
N PRO A 93 8.78 8.15 -4.08
CA PRO A 93 9.07 6.88 -4.74
C PRO A 93 7.81 6.06 -5.02
N GLN A 94 7.87 5.23 -6.07
CA GLN A 94 6.82 4.28 -6.42
C GLN A 94 6.70 3.23 -5.31
N ALA A 95 5.64 3.32 -4.51
CA ALA A 95 5.32 2.37 -3.45
C ALA A 95 3.81 2.34 -3.23
N ILE A 96 3.23 1.13 -3.16
CA ILE A 96 1.79 0.97 -2.98
C ILE A 96 1.35 1.16 -1.53
N MET A 97 2.23 0.86 -0.56
CA MET A 97 1.92 1.08 0.84
C MET A 97 1.69 2.56 1.12
N GLY A 98 0.55 2.88 1.74
CA GLY A 98 0.07 4.24 1.92
C GLY A 98 -0.67 4.85 0.72
N LYS A 99 -0.80 4.08 -0.40
CA LYS A 99 -1.51 4.52 -1.63
C LYS A 99 -2.49 3.47 -2.17
N TYR A 100 -2.59 2.29 -1.56
CA TYR A 100 -3.54 1.26 -2.01
C TYR A 100 -4.99 1.70 -1.83
N GLU A 101 -5.29 2.54 -0.84
CA GLU A 101 -6.63 3.07 -0.60
C GLU A 101 -7.11 3.98 -1.73
N GLU A 102 -6.20 4.71 -2.39
CA GLU A 102 -6.50 5.52 -3.55
C GLU A 102 -7.03 4.67 -4.73
N MET A 103 -6.60 3.39 -4.86
CA MET A 103 -7.17 2.51 -5.87
C MET A 103 -8.67 2.26 -5.63
N HIS A 104 -9.04 1.97 -4.38
CA HIS A 104 -10.46 1.81 -4.02
C HIS A 104 -11.24 3.11 -4.18
N HIS A 105 -10.67 4.24 -3.75
CA HIS A 105 -11.30 5.56 -3.91
C HIS A 105 -11.56 5.88 -5.40
N LEU A 106 -10.57 5.64 -6.26
CA LEU A 106 -10.72 5.84 -7.71
C LEU A 106 -11.85 4.99 -8.28
N LEU A 107 -11.98 3.71 -7.90
CA LEU A 107 -13.06 2.84 -8.33
C LEU A 107 -14.43 3.21 -7.73
N THR A 108 -14.44 3.96 -6.64
CA THR A 108 -15.68 4.53 -6.09
C THR A 108 -16.15 5.72 -6.93
N VAL A 109 -15.21 6.57 -7.36
CA VAL A 109 -15.50 7.80 -8.13
C VAL A 109 -15.70 7.49 -9.62
N TYR A 110 -14.94 6.54 -10.17
CA TYR A 110 -14.93 6.14 -11.58
C TYR A 110 -15.17 4.63 -11.72
N PRO A 111 -16.38 4.14 -11.45
CA PRO A 111 -16.67 2.69 -11.43
C PRO A 111 -16.57 2.02 -12.80
N GLU A 112 -16.53 2.78 -13.89
CA GLU A 112 -16.37 2.32 -15.27
C GLU A 112 -14.92 2.07 -15.68
N LEU A 113 -13.97 2.48 -14.83
CA LEU A 113 -12.55 2.29 -15.08
C LEU A 113 -12.00 1.05 -14.35
N MET A 114 -10.96 0.49 -14.92
CA MET A 114 -10.00 -0.37 -14.24
C MET A 114 -8.85 0.50 -13.75
N VAL A 115 -8.42 0.33 -12.51
CA VAL A 115 -7.23 0.98 -11.92
C VAL A 115 -6.12 -0.04 -11.77
N PHE A 116 -4.88 0.31 -12.11
CA PHE A 116 -3.78 -0.64 -11.98
C PHE A 116 -2.48 0.01 -11.51
N TYR A 117 -1.66 -0.82 -10.88
CA TYR A 117 -0.37 -0.47 -10.30
C TYR A 117 0.75 -1.32 -10.88
N ASN A 118 1.83 -0.66 -11.25
CA ASN A 118 3.10 -1.28 -11.57
C ASN A 118 4.09 -0.98 -10.44
N GLY A 119 4.54 -2.00 -9.74
CA GLY A 119 5.61 -1.84 -8.75
C GLY A 119 6.91 -1.33 -9.37
N PRO A 120 7.87 -0.83 -8.58
CA PRO A 120 9.10 -0.17 -9.05
C PRO A 120 9.89 -0.96 -10.08
N ARG A 121 9.89 -2.28 -9.93
CA ARG A 121 10.56 -3.24 -10.83
C ARG A 121 9.56 -4.20 -11.49
N CYS A 122 8.32 -3.77 -11.66
CA CYS A 122 7.24 -4.55 -12.23
C CYS A 122 6.55 -3.82 -13.39
N GLY A 123 7.34 -3.12 -14.22
CA GLY A 123 6.84 -2.40 -15.40
C GLY A 123 6.62 -0.90 -15.19
N ALA A 124 6.89 -0.33 -14.01
CA ALA A 124 6.88 1.12 -13.81
C ALA A 124 8.00 1.79 -14.61
N SER A 125 7.67 2.77 -15.46
CA SER A 125 8.64 3.55 -16.23
C SER A 125 9.19 4.76 -15.47
N ALA A 126 8.56 5.14 -14.37
CA ALA A 126 8.97 6.21 -13.46
C ALA A 126 8.90 5.73 -12.00
N PRO A 127 9.81 4.83 -11.58
CA PRO A 127 9.82 4.32 -10.21
C PRO A 127 10.26 5.36 -9.18
N ASP A 128 10.69 6.52 -9.61
CA ASP A 128 11.04 7.69 -8.84
C ASP A 128 9.85 8.61 -8.50
N HIS A 129 8.65 8.33 -9.05
CA HIS A 129 7.45 9.14 -8.78
C HIS A 129 6.21 8.27 -8.70
N MET A 130 5.58 8.22 -7.53
CA MET A 130 4.39 7.42 -7.28
C MET A 130 3.26 7.75 -8.26
N HIS A 131 2.79 6.73 -8.93
CA HIS A 131 1.67 6.84 -9.85
C HIS A 131 0.89 5.53 -9.96
N LEU A 132 -0.39 5.67 -10.13
CA LEU A 132 -1.29 4.62 -10.60
C LEU A 132 -1.59 4.84 -12.09
N GLN A 133 -2.23 3.88 -12.70
CA GLN A 133 -2.81 4.04 -14.02
C GLN A 133 -4.28 3.61 -13.98
N ALA A 134 -5.08 4.14 -14.90
CA ALA A 134 -6.47 3.73 -15.07
C ALA A 134 -6.83 3.70 -16.54
N GLY A 135 -7.82 2.93 -16.88
CA GLY A 135 -8.35 2.88 -18.23
C GLY A 135 -9.63 2.10 -18.35
N THR A 136 -10.12 1.93 -19.56
CA THR A 136 -11.36 1.20 -19.86
C THR A 136 -11.36 -0.18 -19.24
N ALA A 137 -12.34 -0.48 -18.39
CA ALA A 137 -12.52 -1.79 -17.76
C ALA A 137 -13.07 -2.83 -18.77
N GLY A 138 -13.01 -4.13 -18.41
CA GLY A 138 -13.53 -5.24 -19.21
C GLY A 138 -12.70 -5.57 -20.46
N ILE A 139 -11.45 -5.13 -20.52
CA ILE A 139 -10.57 -5.36 -21.68
C ILE A 139 -9.55 -6.46 -21.42
N THR A 140 -9.06 -6.60 -20.19
CA THR A 140 -8.05 -7.63 -19.91
C THR A 140 -8.68 -9.02 -19.82
N PRO A 141 -7.98 -10.07 -20.28
CA PRO A 141 -8.41 -11.44 -20.08
C PRO A 141 -8.69 -11.80 -18.62
N LEU A 142 -7.92 -11.28 -17.68
CA LEU A 142 -8.15 -11.52 -16.26
C LEU A 142 -9.54 -11.04 -15.81
N GLU A 143 -9.99 -9.85 -16.22
CA GLU A 143 -11.31 -9.33 -15.89
C GLU A 143 -12.45 -10.12 -16.56
N THR A 144 -12.21 -10.67 -17.77
CA THR A 144 -13.25 -11.26 -18.60
C THR A 144 -13.40 -12.78 -18.45
N PHE A 145 -12.31 -13.47 -18.06
CA PHE A 145 -12.28 -14.94 -17.98
C PHE A 145 -12.14 -15.48 -16.54
N VAL A 146 -11.84 -14.62 -15.56
CA VAL A 146 -11.71 -15.04 -14.17
C VAL A 146 -12.81 -14.38 -13.34
N SER A 147 -13.81 -15.17 -12.95
CA SER A 147 -14.82 -14.74 -11.98
C SER A 147 -14.35 -15.04 -10.56
N TYR A 148 -14.61 -14.14 -9.62
CA TYR A 148 -14.33 -14.43 -8.20
C TYR A 148 -15.17 -15.60 -7.66
N ASP A 149 -16.31 -15.86 -8.25
CA ASP A 149 -17.22 -16.95 -7.86
C ASP A 149 -16.90 -18.27 -8.57
N ASP A 150 -15.79 -18.34 -9.35
CA ASP A 150 -15.32 -19.57 -9.99
C ASP A 150 -14.97 -20.63 -8.93
N GLU A 151 -15.52 -21.84 -9.09
CA GLU A 151 -15.30 -22.98 -8.19
C GLU A 151 -13.85 -23.50 -8.22
N GLU A 152 -13.08 -23.21 -9.28
CA GLU A 152 -11.66 -23.55 -9.38
C GLU A 152 -10.75 -22.67 -8.52
N LEU A 153 -11.28 -21.56 -8.00
CA LEU A 153 -10.50 -20.67 -7.12
C LEU A 153 -10.36 -21.26 -5.72
N ILE A 154 -9.13 -21.28 -5.22
CA ILE A 154 -8.82 -21.72 -3.86
C ILE A 154 -9.13 -20.59 -2.88
N THR A 155 -10.03 -20.81 -1.94
CA THR A 155 -10.28 -19.87 -0.85
C THR A 155 -9.06 -19.82 0.09
N VAL A 156 -8.44 -18.65 0.20
CA VAL A 156 -7.28 -18.41 1.06
C VAL A 156 -7.72 -17.85 2.41
N PHE A 157 -8.57 -16.82 2.39
CA PHE A 157 -9.08 -16.18 3.61
C PHE A 157 -10.47 -15.60 3.36
N SER A 158 -11.39 -15.76 4.31
CA SER A 158 -12.74 -15.20 4.23
C SER A 158 -12.99 -14.24 5.40
N LEU A 159 -13.47 -13.03 5.10
CA LEU A 159 -14.09 -12.15 6.09
C LEU A 159 -15.53 -12.56 6.38
N ASN A 160 -16.26 -12.94 5.33
CA ASN A 160 -17.63 -13.44 5.35
C ASN A 160 -17.89 -14.24 4.04
N GLU A 161 -19.13 -14.61 3.79
CA GLU A 161 -19.52 -15.42 2.61
C GLU A 161 -19.17 -14.78 1.26
N ASN A 162 -19.11 -13.42 1.19
CA ASN A 162 -18.97 -12.69 -0.06
C ASN A 162 -17.66 -11.88 -0.15
N GLU A 163 -16.90 -11.76 0.93
CA GLU A 163 -15.69 -10.94 1.00
C GLU A 163 -14.51 -11.77 1.50
N GLY A 164 -13.40 -11.71 0.80
CA GLY A 164 -12.22 -12.48 1.16
C GLY A 164 -11.12 -12.45 0.11
N ILE A 165 -10.20 -13.40 0.22
CA ILE A 165 -9.07 -13.59 -0.69
C ILE A 165 -9.15 -15.00 -1.26
N LYS A 166 -9.07 -15.11 -2.58
CA LYS A 166 -8.99 -16.38 -3.32
C LYS A 166 -7.72 -16.40 -4.17
N LEU A 167 -7.24 -17.59 -4.49
CA LEU A 167 -6.06 -17.83 -5.33
C LEU A 167 -6.46 -18.56 -6.61
N LYS A 168 -6.06 -18.02 -7.76
CA LYS A 168 -6.02 -18.68 -9.06
C LYS A 168 -4.59 -19.05 -9.39
N LYS A 169 -4.27 -20.36 -9.45
CA LYS A 169 -2.91 -20.84 -9.69
C LYS A 169 -2.56 -20.96 -11.18
N ASP A 170 -3.54 -21.29 -11.98
CA ASP A 170 -3.41 -21.69 -13.39
C ASP A 170 -3.75 -20.59 -14.39
N PHE A 171 -3.53 -19.34 -14.02
CA PHE A 171 -3.48 -18.24 -14.96
C PHE A 171 -2.06 -18.14 -15.57
N LEU A 172 -1.68 -17.07 -16.22
CA LEU A 172 -0.28 -16.87 -16.71
C LEU A 172 0.77 -16.91 -15.60
N SER A 173 0.39 -16.47 -14.42
CA SER A 173 1.11 -16.52 -13.15
C SER A 173 0.06 -16.61 -12.05
N PRO A 174 0.35 -17.19 -10.88
CA PRO A 174 -0.58 -17.18 -9.77
C PRO A 174 -1.09 -15.77 -9.43
N VAL A 175 -2.41 -15.65 -9.23
CA VAL A 175 -3.11 -14.39 -8.95
C VAL A 175 -3.93 -14.53 -7.68
N PHE A 176 -3.77 -13.59 -6.75
CA PHE A 176 -4.64 -13.46 -5.58
C PHE A 176 -5.74 -12.46 -5.88
N LEU A 177 -7.00 -12.88 -5.71
CA LEU A 177 -8.17 -12.05 -5.92
C LEU A 177 -8.77 -11.65 -4.57
N ILE A 178 -8.83 -10.36 -4.32
CA ILE A 178 -9.53 -9.76 -3.18
C ILE A 178 -10.90 -9.31 -3.65
N ARG A 179 -11.98 -9.74 -2.99
CA ARG A 179 -13.31 -9.18 -3.17
C ARG A 179 -13.78 -8.50 -1.89
N CYS A 180 -14.27 -7.28 -2.00
CA CYS A 180 -14.74 -6.49 -0.88
C CYS A 180 -15.86 -5.53 -1.27
N LYS A 181 -16.63 -5.04 -0.26
CA LYS A 181 -17.74 -4.09 -0.46
C LYS A 181 -17.43 -2.70 0.08
N SER A 182 -16.41 -2.58 0.91
CA SER A 182 -16.05 -1.33 1.58
C SER A 182 -14.54 -1.12 1.62
N MET A 183 -14.13 0.13 1.83
CA MET A 183 -12.74 0.50 2.08
C MET A 183 -12.15 -0.25 3.29
N GLU A 184 -12.92 -0.42 4.35
CA GLU A 184 -12.45 -1.11 5.55
C GLU A 184 -12.17 -2.60 5.29
N ALA A 185 -13.07 -3.29 4.58
CA ALA A 185 -12.84 -4.67 4.17
C ALA A 185 -11.63 -4.77 3.23
N TYR A 186 -11.49 -3.83 2.27
CA TYR A 186 -10.32 -3.77 1.39
C TYR A 186 -9.02 -3.63 2.17
N ARG A 187 -8.96 -2.66 3.10
CA ARG A 187 -7.80 -2.42 3.96
C ARG A 187 -7.36 -3.69 4.70
N ARG A 188 -8.30 -4.37 5.37
CA ARG A 188 -8.02 -5.60 6.10
C ARG A 188 -7.47 -6.71 5.21
N LEU A 189 -8.11 -6.94 4.07
CA LEU A 189 -7.74 -8.01 3.14
C LEU A 189 -6.40 -7.70 2.45
N PHE A 190 -6.24 -6.47 1.97
CA PHE A 190 -5.01 -6.05 1.27
C PHE A 190 -3.79 -6.12 2.18
N LEU A 191 -3.86 -5.53 3.37
CA LEU A 191 -2.74 -5.54 4.31
C LEU A 191 -2.36 -6.96 4.72
N ARG A 192 -3.34 -7.82 4.95
CA ARG A 192 -3.11 -9.23 5.27
C ARG A 192 -2.33 -9.96 4.16
N LEU A 193 -2.75 -9.79 2.92
CA LEU A 193 -2.07 -10.38 1.77
C LEU A 193 -0.69 -9.74 1.52
N TYR A 194 -0.60 -8.42 1.63
CA TYR A 194 0.66 -7.69 1.44
C TYR A 194 1.74 -8.17 2.41
N HIS A 195 1.43 -8.31 3.69
CA HIS A 195 2.37 -8.80 4.70
C HIS A 195 2.77 -10.26 4.47
N ALA A 196 1.86 -11.10 3.98
CA ALA A 196 2.18 -12.46 3.60
C ALA A 196 3.18 -12.49 2.43
N ILE A 197 2.95 -11.65 1.39
CA ILE A 197 3.88 -11.52 0.26
C ILE A 197 5.24 -11.01 0.74
N GLU A 198 5.27 -10.00 1.59
CA GLU A 198 6.50 -9.44 2.15
C GLU A 198 7.30 -10.47 2.97
N THR A 199 6.60 -11.38 3.65
CA THR A 199 7.21 -12.44 4.45
C THR A 199 7.80 -13.55 3.58
N VAL A 200 7.06 -13.98 2.57
CA VAL A 200 7.43 -15.13 1.72
C VAL A 200 8.35 -14.72 0.58
N CYS A 201 8.15 -13.52 0.02
CA CYS A 201 8.96 -12.99 -1.08
C CYS A 201 9.80 -11.81 -0.58
N PRO A 202 10.84 -12.04 0.24
CA PRO A 202 11.74 -10.97 0.62
C PRO A 202 12.39 -10.38 -0.63
N ILE A 203 12.64 -9.09 -0.62
CA ILE A 203 13.17 -8.33 -1.76
C ILE A 203 14.46 -8.99 -2.26
N PRO A 204 14.51 -9.50 -3.51
CA PRO A 204 15.60 -10.38 -3.96
C PRO A 204 16.85 -9.63 -4.44
N TYR A 205 17.05 -8.35 -4.08
CA TYR A 205 18.11 -7.53 -4.64
C TYR A 205 19.17 -7.17 -3.63
N VAL A 206 20.42 -7.38 -4.02
CA VAL A 206 21.60 -6.96 -3.24
C VAL A 206 21.70 -5.43 -3.10
N ASP A 207 21.09 -4.69 -4.04
CA ASP A 207 21.07 -3.23 -4.10
C ASP A 207 19.69 -2.62 -3.73
N ALA A 208 18.80 -3.43 -3.18
CA ALA A 208 17.51 -2.94 -2.70
C ALA A 208 17.69 -1.97 -1.53
N SER A 209 16.91 -0.89 -1.56
CA SER A 209 16.76 -0.02 -0.39
C SER A 209 15.94 -0.77 0.69
N PRO A 210 16.19 -0.53 1.99
CA PRO A 210 15.36 -1.10 3.06
C PRO A 210 13.86 -0.75 2.95
N ASP A 211 13.55 0.31 2.20
CA ASP A 211 12.19 0.83 1.99
C ASP A 211 11.55 0.34 0.69
N GLU A 212 12.22 -0.53 -0.08
CA GLU A 212 11.62 -1.10 -1.30
C GLU A 212 10.57 -2.14 -0.92
N GLU A 213 9.41 -2.07 -1.58
CA GLU A 213 8.31 -3.02 -1.38
C GLU A 213 8.54 -4.34 -2.14
N PRO A 214 7.83 -5.44 -1.78
CA PRO A 214 7.86 -6.67 -2.54
C PRO A 214 7.33 -6.45 -3.96
N MET A 215 7.90 -7.19 -4.91
CA MET A 215 7.54 -7.05 -6.33
C MET A 215 6.11 -7.51 -6.58
N MET A 216 5.27 -6.64 -7.14
CA MET A 216 3.89 -6.98 -7.52
C MET A 216 3.32 -6.05 -8.58
N ASN A 217 2.31 -6.57 -9.27
CA ASN A 217 1.35 -5.78 -10.03
C ASN A 217 -0.02 -5.91 -9.38
N ILE A 218 -0.84 -4.86 -9.44
CA ILE A 218 -2.20 -4.87 -8.91
C ILE A 218 -3.13 -4.32 -9.97
N LEU A 219 -4.30 -4.93 -10.14
CA LEU A 219 -5.39 -4.41 -10.94
C LEU A 219 -6.64 -4.39 -10.07
N GLY A 220 -7.47 -3.37 -10.21
CA GLY A 220 -8.75 -3.27 -9.52
C GLY A 220 -9.86 -2.85 -10.46
N TRP A 221 -11.04 -3.41 -10.31
CA TRP A 221 -12.25 -3.07 -11.08
C TRP A 221 -13.52 -3.28 -10.26
N ARG A 222 -14.64 -2.84 -10.83
CA ARG A 222 -15.96 -3.11 -10.24
C ARG A 222 -16.58 -4.32 -10.92
N ASP A 223 -17.09 -5.25 -10.10
CA ASP A 223 -17.83 -6.43 -10.57
C ASP A 223 -19.12 -6.58 -9.79
N MET A 224 -20.27 -6.53 -10.48
CA MET A 224 -21.62 -6.62 -9.91
C MET A 224 -21.87 -5.74 -8.67
N GLY A 225 -21.22 -4.59 -8.60
CA GLY A 225 -21.34 -3.66 -7.49
C GLY A 225 -20.29 -3.82 -6.39
N ASP A 226 -19.56 -4.92 -6.36
CA ASP A 226 -18.42 -5.14 -5.45
C ASP A 226 -17.11 -4.60 -6.06
N TYR A 227 -16.09 -4.49 -5.24
CA TYR A 227 -14.72 -4.19 -5.67
C TYR A 227 -13.93 -5.49 -5.76
N VAL A 228 -13.24 -5.69 -6.87
CA VAL A 228 -12.32 -6.81 -7.07
C VAL A 228 -10.91 -6.26 -7.31
N PHE A 229 -9.93 -6.80 -6.59
CA PHE A 229 -8.52 -6.47 -6.79
C PHE A 229 -7.72 -7.74 -7.03
N ALA A 230 -7.03 -7.79 -8.14
CA ALA A 230 -6.08 -8.85 -8.47
C ALA A 230 -4.67 -8.40 -8.07
N VAL A 231 -4.05 -9.11 -7.14
CA VAL A 231 -2.66 -8.92 -6.72
C VAL A 231 -1.82 -10.02 -7.33
N ILE A 232 -0.83 -9.65 -8.13
CA ILE A 232 0.03 -10.56 -8.89
C ILE A 232 1.46 -10.38 -8.40
N PRO A 233 1.94 -11.21 -7.46
CA PRO A 233 3.32 -11.15 -6.99
C PRO A 233 4.31 -11.49 -8.10
N ARG A 234 5.48 -10.87 -8.04
CA ARG A 234 6.54 -11.01 -9.05
C ARG A 234 7.85 -11.42 -8.39
N ARG A 235 8.72 -12.08 -9.17
CA ARG A 235 10.08 -12.44 -8.74
C ARG A 235 11.18 -11.84 -9.60
N LYS A 236 10.85 -11.34 -10.79
CA LYS A 236 11.82 -10.79 -11.74
C LYS A 236 11.25 -9.60 -12.50
N HIS A 237 12.10 -8.63 -12.78
CA HIS A 237 11.70 -7.41 -13.50
C HIS A 237 11.36 -7.69 -14.96
N ARG A 238 12.30 -8.35 -15.68
CA ARG A 238 12.20 -8.68 -17.11
C ARG A 238 12.65 -10.11 -17.36
N PRO A 239 12.07 -10.80 -18.34
CA PRO A 239 12.53 -12.14 -18.74
C PRO A 239 13.91 -12.06 -19.42
N ASP A 240 14.66 -13.15 -19.42
CA ASP A 240 16.00 -13.21 -20.03
C ASP A 240 15.98 -12.95 -21.54
N CYS A 241 14.91 -13.37 -22.21
CA CYS A 241 14.70 -13.10 -23.63
C CYS A 241 14.66 -11.61 -23.97
N TYR A 242 14.40 -10.71 -23.01
CA TYR A 242 14.40 -9.25 -23.26
C TYR A 242 15.77 -8.73 -23.67
N THR A 243 16.85 -9.28 -23.08
CA THR A 243 18.25 -8.89 -23.35
C THR A 243 18.99 -9.88 -24.22
N ALA A 244 18.35 -10.96 -24.66
CA ALA A 244 18.93 -11.95 -25.56
C ALA A 244 19.28 -11.34 -26.92
N GLU A 245 20.04 -12.04 -27.74
CA GLU A 245 20.44 -11.61 -29.06
C GLU A 245 19.78 -12.47 -30.16
N GLY A 246 19.61 -11.88 -31.34
CA GLY A 246 19.05 -12.58 -32.50
C GLY A 246 17.62 -13.07 -32.29
N ASP A 247 17.34 -14.27 -32.77
CA ASP A 247 16.00 -14.87 -32.76
C ASP A 247 15.51 -15.24 -31.35
N ALA A 248 16.40 -15.32 -30.35
CA ALA A 248 16.04 -15.55 -28.97
C ALA A 248 15.47 -14.28 -28.27
N GLN A 249 15.63 -13.12 -28.88
CA GLN A 249 15.18 -11.87 -28.29
C GLN A 249 13.69 -11.62 -28.49
N TYR A 250 12.98 -11.35 -27.40
CA TYR A 250 11.62 -10.77 -27.39
C TYR A 250 11.61 -9.48 -26.59
N ILE A 251 11.18 -8.35 -27.21
CA ILE A 251 11.09 -7.05 -26.51
C ILE A 251 9.74 -6.99 -25.78
N ILE A 252 9.62 -7.80 -24.74
CA ILE A 252 8.46 -7.87 -23.85
C ILE A 252 8.94 -7.56 -22.42
N SER A 253 8.42 -6.49 -21.82
CA SER A 253 8.73 -6.06 -20.45
C SER A 253 7.43 -6.03 -19.65
N PRO A 254 7.02 -7.15 -19.04
CA PRO A 254 5.68 -7.31 -18.50
C PRO A 254 5.36 -6.30 -17.39
N GLY A 255 4.25 -5.57 -17.54
CA GLY A 255 3.60 -4.76 -16.53
C GLY A 255 2.23 -5.36 -16.16
N ALA A 256 1.41 -4.60 -15.41
CA ALA A 256 0.14 -5.06 -14.89
C ALA A 256 -0.81 -5.59 -15.99
N LEU A 257 -0.90 -4.90 -17.12
CA LEU A 257 -1.77 -5.33 -18.24
C LEU A 257 -1.28 -6.63 -18.87
N ASP A 258 0.04 -6.79 -19.03
CA ASP A 258 0.63 -8.03 -19.56
C ASP A 258 0.39 -9.19 -18.59
N MET A 259 0.60 -8.97 -17.30
CA MET A 259 0.33 -9.97 -16.26
C MET A 259 -1.15 -10.32 -16.15
N ALA A 260 -2.06 -9.42 -16.58
CA ALA A 260 -3.50 -9.66 -16.69
C ALA A 260 -3.92 -10.26 -18.04
N GLY A 261 -2.97 -10.67 -18.87
CA GLY A 261 -3.21 -11.38 -20.13
C GLY A 261 -3.38 -10.49 -21.37
N LEU A 262 -3.23 -9.16 -21.26
CA LEU A 262 -3.16 -8.25 -22.40
C LEU A 262 -1.69 -7.95 -22.71
N ILE A 263 -1.09 -8.77 -23.56
CA ILE A 263 0.34 -8.74 -23.85
C ILE A 263 0.68 -7.69 -24.89
N ILE A 264 1.56 -6.77 -24.56
CA ILE A 264 1.96 -5.66 -25.44
C ILE A 264 3.27 -5.96 -26.16
N THR A 265 3.20 -6.09 -27.47
CA THR A 265 4.37 -6.30 -28.33
C THR A 265 4.66 -5.05 -29.14
N PRO A 266 5.78 -4.33 -28.87
CA PRO A 266 6.14 -3.13 -29.63
C PRO A 266 6.78 -3.45 -30.97
N ARG A 267 7.35 -4.65 -31.16
CA ARG A 267 7.92 -5.11 -32.45
C ARG A 267 6.95 -6.02 -33.19
N LYS A 268 6.91 -5.85 -34.50
CA LYS A 268 6.04 -6.65 -35.38
C LYS A 268 6.49 -8.14 -35.38
N GLU A 269 7.79 -8.37 -35.41
CA GLU A 269 8.38 -9.71 -35.39
C GLU A 269 7.92 -10.49 -34.15
N ASP A 270 7.95 -9.87 -32.96
CA ASP A 270 7.51 -10.50 -31.72
C ASP A 270 6.01 -10.80 -31.75
N PHE A 271 5.19 -9.89 -32.26
CA PHE A 271 3.77 -10.09 -32.43
C PHE A 271 3.43 -11.27 -33.35
N GLU A 272 4.19 -11.47 -34.44
CA GLU A 272 3.93 -12.52 -35.43
C GLU A 272 4.40 -13.90 -34.99
N ARG A 273 5.52 -13.99 -34.26
CA ARG A 273 6.15 -15.28 -33.92
C ARG A 273 5.81 -15.80 -32.51
N LEU A 274 5.29 -14.96 -31.60
CA LEU A 274 4.96 -15.36 -30.23
C LEU A 274 3.84 -16.41 -30.26
N ASP A 275 4.06 -17.56 -29.65
CA ASP A 275 3.08 -18.63 -29.46
C ASP A 275 2.75 -18.82 -27.96
N ALA A 276 1.89 -19.80 -27.63
CA ALA A 276 1.44 -20.05 -26.27
C ALA A 276 2.58 -20.49 -25.35
N ASP A 277 3.41 -21.42 -25.82
CA ASP A 277 4.53 -21.97 -25.03
C ASP A 277 5.54 -20.87 -24.68
N THR A 278 5.97 -20.08 -25.67
CA THR A 278 6.88 -18.95 -25.48
C THR A 278 6.29 -17.91 -24.55
N LEU A 279 4.99 -17.64 -24.68
CA LEU A 279 4.29 -16.69 -23.78
C LEU A 279 4.30 -17.20 -22.34
N HIS A 280 3.99 -18.47 -22.12
CA HIS A 280 4.02 -19.10 -20.81
C HIS A 280 5.44 -19.05 -20.21
N GLU A 281 6.47 -19.35 -20.99
CA GLU A 281 7.88 -19.24 -20.54
C GLU A 281 8.21 -17.82 -20.09
N ILE A 282 7.89 -16.80 -20.92
CA ILE A 282 8.16 -15.38 -20.63
C ILE A 282 7.48 -14.92 -19.33
N ILE A 283 6.20 -15.25 -19.16
CA ILE A 283 5.43 -14.76 -18.01
C ILE A 283 5.75 -15.56 -16.74
N SER A 284 5.89 -16.87 -16.84
CA SER A 284 6.27 -17.71 -15.69
C SER A 284 7.66 -17.38 -15.15
N GLU A 285 8.58 -16.92 -16.00
CA GLU A 285 9.91 -16.47 -15.58
C GLU A 285 9.86 -15.24 -14.67
N VAL A 286 8.93 -14.32 -14.91
CA VAL A 286 8.81 -13.07 -14.13
C VAL A 286 7.80 -13.15 -12.99
N GLY A 287 6.84 -14.06 -13.06
CA GLY A 287 5.86 -14.36 -12.02
C GLY A 287 6.43 -15.27 -10.93
N ILE A 288 5.67 -15.49 -9.87
CA ILE A 288 5.99 -16.48 -8.83
C ILE A 288 5.60 -17.89 -9.27
N THR A 289 6.19 -18.90 -8.64
CA THR A 289 5.80 -20.31 -8.83
C THR A 289 4.54 -20.63 -8.01
N THR A 290 3.91 -21.77 -8.33
CA THR A 290 2.76 -22.28 -7.56
C THR A 290 3.13 -22.59 -6.12
N ASP A 291 4.35 -23.10 -5.86
CA ASP A 291 4.82 -23.38 -4.50
C ASP A 291 4.92 -22.10 -3.66
N ILE A 292 5.50 -21.03 -4.22
CA ILE A 292 5.55 -19.72 -3.56
C ILE A 292 4.14 -19.18 -3.34
N ALA A 293 3.21 -19.38 -4.29
CA ALA A 293 1.82 -18.96 -4.11
C ALA A 293 1.13 -19.73 -2.97
N ASP A 294 1.42 -21.01 -2.81
CA ASP A 294 0.93 -21.81 -1.68
C ASP A 294 1.49 -21.34 -0.34
N GLU A 295 2.76 -20.98 -0.29
CA GLU A 295 3.39 -20.40 0.92
C GLU A 295 2.74 -19.04 1.28
N ILE A 296 2.52 -18.16 0.30
CA ILE A 296 1.81 -16.88 0.51
C ILE A 296 0.37 -17.14 0.97
N ALA A 297 -0.33 -18.10 0.37
CA ALA A 297 -1.69 -18.44 0.76
C ALA A 297 -1.74 -18.97 2.20
N HIS A 298 -0.79 -19.82 2.59
CA HIS A 298 -0.67 -20.32 3.96
C HIS A 298 -0.38 -19.19 4.94
N GLU A 299 0.59 -18.32 4.67
CA GLU A 299 0.93 -17.17 5.51
C GLU A 299 -0.24 -16.17 5.58
N THR A 300 -0.99 -15.99 4.49
CA THR A 300 -2.21 -15.19 4.47
C THR A 300 -3.30 -15.78 5.36
N ALA A 301 -3.50 -17.10 5.33
CA ALA A 301 -4.49 -17.78 6.16
C ALA A 301 -4.11 -17.81 7.64
N CYS A 302 -2.84 -18.09 7.94
CA CYS A 302 -2.30 -18.30 9.28
C CYS A 302 -0.95 -17.55 9.42
N PRO A 303 -0.96 -16.24 9.71
CA PRO A 303 0.28 -15.48 9.86
C PRO A 303 1.21 -16.08 10.90
N SER A 304 2.48 -16.24 10.54
CA SER A 304 3.49 -16.78 11.44
C SER A 304 3.83 -15.77 12.55
N ALA A 305 3.95 -16.23 13.78
CA ALA A 305 4.27 -15.41 14.97
C ALA A 305 5.64 -14.69 14.87
N LYS A 306 6.47 -14.99 13.88
CA LYS A 306 7.79 -14.37 13.68
C LYS A 306 7.75 -12.90 13.28
N ASN A 307 6.61 -12.38 12.84
CA ASN A 307 6.46 -10.99 12.41
C ASN A 307 6.06 -10.01 13.51
N GLU A 308 5.82 -10.47 14.74
CA GLU A 308 5.46 -9.57 15.85
C GLU A 308 6.65 -8.82 16.48
N GLU A 309 7.92 -9.24 16.23
CA GLU A 309 9.06 -8.69 16.98
C GLU A 309 10.02 -7.76 16.20
N GLN A 310 9.90 -7.55 14.87
CA GLN A 310 10.98 -6.86 14.13
C GLN A 310 10.58 -5.76 13.14
N LYS A 311 9.44 -5.08 13.27
CA LYS A 311 9.20 -3.86 12.49
C LYS A 311 8.87 -2.66 13.36
N PRO A 312 9.62 -1.55 13.21
CA PRO A 312 9.18 -0.29 13.77
C PRO A 312 8.02 0.27 12.92
N ILE A 313 6.87 0.40 13.56
CA ILE A 313 5.82 1.37 13.29
C ILE A 313 5.10 1.32 11.93
N LEU A 314 4.16 0.43 11.81
CA LEU A 314 2.75 0.65 11.49
C LEU A 314 1.98 -0.58 12.00
N LYS A 315 2.02 -0.77 13.33
CA LYS A 315 1.20 -1.78 14.00
C LYS A 315 -0.23 -1.29 14.07
N THR A 316 -1.01 -1.62 13.05
CA THR A 316 -2.45 -1.79 13.21
C THR A 316 -2.86 -3.11 12.59
N ALA A 317 -2.29 -4.21 13.07
CA ALA A 317 -2.97 -5.50 12.95
C ALA A 317 -4.01 -5.52 14.06
N PHE A 318 -5.26 -5.27 13.71
CA PHE A 318 -6.38 -5.52 14.60
C PHE A 318 -6.61 -7.03 14.65
N HIS A 319 -6.42 -7.64 15.81
CA HIS A 319 -7.02 -8.92 16.11
C HIS A 319 -8.52 -8.69 16.35
N GLU A 320 -9.34 -9.65 15.95
CA GLU A 320 -10.78 -9.63 16.26
C GLU A 320 -10.95 -9.50 17.78
N GLY A 321 -11.36 -8.28 18.24
CA GLY A 321 -11.47 -7.94 19.66
C GLY A 321 -10.54 -6.83 20.16
N ASP A 322 -9.51 -6.42 19.42
CA ASP A 322 -8.63 -5.32 19.83
C ASP A 322 -9.22 -3.98 19.39
N ILE A 323 -9.67 -3.21 20.37
CA ILE A 323 -10.07 -1.81 20.16
C ILE A 323 -8.80 -1.01 19.84
N PRO A 324 -8.75 -0.22 18.72
CA PRO A 324 -7.62 0.62 18.38
C PRO A 324 -7.27 1.57 19.52
N MET A 325 -6.00 1.60 19.94
CA MET A 325 -5.51 2.48 20.98
C MET A 325 -4.81 3.71 20.36
N VAL A 326 -5.23 4.90 20.76
CA VAL A 326 -4.56 6.16 20.42
C VAL A 326 -3.54 6.48 21.49
N LYS A 327 -2.36 6.98 21.08
CA LYS A 327 -1.29 7.48 21.95
C LYS A 327 -1.11 8.95 21.70
N VAL A 328 -1.43 9.76 22.70
CA VAL A 328 -1.35 11.22 22.63
C VAL A 328 -0.31 11.73 23.62
N GLY A 329 0.74 12.39 23.12
CA GLY A 329 1.69 13.11 23.97
C GLY A 329 1.01 14.34 24.60
N ILE A 330 1.11 14.45 25.94
CA ILE A 330 0.47 15.52 26.70
C ILE A 330 1.46 16.63 27.03
N ILE A 331 2.57 16.27 27.67
CA ILE A 331 3.61 17.20 28.16
C ILE A 331 4.96 16.49 28.24
N SER A 332 6.04 17.26 28.04
CA SER A 332 7.41 16.82 28.24
C SER A 332 8.11 17.77 29.19
N ALA A 333 8.58 17.26 30.36
CA ALA A 333 9.22 18.07 31.40
C ALA A 333 10.20 17.24 32.25
N GLU A 334 11.12 17.88 32.97
CA GLU A 334 12.03 17.23 33.91
C GLU A 334 11.29 16.74 35.16
N LYS A 335 10.17 17.39 35.49
CA LYS A 335 9.28 17.05 36.59
C LYS A 335 7.84 17.14 36.13
N ILE A 336 7.02 16.13 36.42
CA ILE A 336 5.59 16.12 36.13
C ILE A 336 4.81 15.82 37.40
N GLU A 337 3.80 16.68 37.68
CA GLU A 337 2.84 16.50 38.74
C GLU A 337 1.48 16.14 38.13
N PHE A 338 0.87 15.06 38.62
CA PHE A 338 -0.42 14.58 38.16
C PHE A 338 -1.24 14.01 39.29
N THR A 339 -2.54 13.94 39.09
CA THR A 339 -3.47 13.35 40.06
C THR A 339 -4.26 12.20 39.45
N LEU A 340 -4.19 11.04 40.05
CA LEU A 340 -5.05 9.91 39.72
C LEU A 340 -6.40 10.09 40.40
N ASN A 341 -7.44 10.44 39.66
CA ASN A 341 -8.77 10.76 40.19
C ASN A 341 -9.58 9.52 40.63
N ALA A 342 -9.09 8.35 40.27
CA ALA A 342 -9.61 7.02 40.64
C ALA A 342 -8.45 6.08 40.91
N PRO A 343 -8.67 4.85 41.40
CA PRO A 343 -7.59 3.85 41.53
C PRO A 343 -7.00 3.45 40.18
N TYR A 344 -5.67 3.38 40.11
CA TYR A 344 -4.86 2.90 38.99
C TYR A 344 -3.92 1.79 39.48
N SER A 345 -3.56 0.87 38.61
CA SER A 345 -2.52 -0.14 38.87
C SER A 345 -1.18 0.31 38.27
N ALA A 346 -0.13 0.35 39.07
CA ALA A 346 1.23 0.63 38.63
C ALA A 346 2.24 -0.27 39.38
N LYS A 347 3.12 -0.98 38.64
CA LYS A 347 4.14 -1.88 39.17
C LYS A 347 3.58 -2.90 40.21
N GLY A 348 2.36 -3.38 39.99
CA GLY A 348 1.70 -4.37 40.83
C GLY A 348 1.01 -3.79 42.07
N ASN A 349 1.01 -2.49 42.29
CA ASN A 349 0.32 -1.83 43.41
C ASN A 349 -0.84 -0.97 42.90
N GLU A 350 -1.87 -0.86 43.74
CA GLU A 350 -2.95 0.13 43.50
C GLU A 350 -2.49 1.51 43.99
N VAL A 351 -2.69 2.52 43.17
CA VAL A 351 -2.26 3.90 43.41
C VAL A 351 -3.40 4.87 43.07
N THR A 352 -3.57 5.90 43.89
CA THR A 352 -4.57 6.96 43.70
C THR A 352 -4.06 8.30 44.23
N GLY A 353 -4.74 9.39 43.89
CA GLY A 353 -4.44 10.73 44.37
C GLY A 353 -3.20 11.37 43.72
N PRO A 354 -2.66 12.46 44.34
CA PRO A 354 -1.54 13.21 43.79
C PRO A 354 -0.25 12.39 43.67
N GLN A 355 0.42 12.51 42.54
CA GLN A 355 1.68 11.84 42.25
C GLN A 355 2.68 12.83 41.67
N THR A 356 3.98 12.58 41.91
CA THR A 356 5.08 13.37 41.34
C THR A 356 6.14 12.43 40.79
N VAL A 357 6.63 12.73 39.61
CA VAL A 357 7.77 12.05 38.97
C VAL A 357 8.81 13.07 38.57
N GLU A 358 10.08 12.72 38.69
CA GLU A 358 11.22 13.58 38.35
C GLU A 358 12.28 12.78 37.59
N ILE A 359 13.04 13.45 36.70
CA ILE A 359 14.24 12.85 36.09
C ILE A 359 15.33 12.71 37.16
N SER A 360 15.89 11.53 37.25
CA SER A 360 17.05 11.26 38.08
C SER A 360 17.87 10.11 37.49
N GLU A 361 19.19 10.32 37.41
CA GLU A 361 20.15 9.32 36.90
C GLU A 361 19.76 8.71 35.52
N GLY A 362 19.15 9.54 34.65
CA GLY A 362 18.70 9.11 33.33
C GLY A 362 17.41 8.27 33.30
N GLY A 363 16.74 8.10 34.45
CA GLY A 363 15.47 7.40 34.62
C GLY A 363 14.41 8.30 35.27
N ILE A 364 13.26 7.70 35.57
CA ILE A 364 12.13 8.32 36.26
C ILE A 364 12.21 7.95 37.75
N LEU A 365 12.39 8.93 38.62
CA LEU A 365 12.28 8.76 40.07
C LEU A 365 10.80 8.88 40.48
N TRP A 366 10.27 7.82 41.08
CA TRP A 366 8.91 7.78 41.62
C TRP A 366 8.88 6.97 42.94
N ASN A 367 8.30 7.57 43.98
CA ASN A 367 8.21 6.94 45.30
C ASN A 367 9.56 6.38 45.84
N GLY A 368 10.65 7.10 45.56
CA GLY A 368 11.99 6.72 45.99
C GLY A 368 12.68 5.62 45.19
N ASN A 369 12.07 5.15 44.11
CA ASN A 369 12.62 4.14 43.21
C ASN A 369 12.83 4.69 41.80
N HIS A 370 13.83 4.13 41.09
CA HIS A 370 14.16 4.52 39.73
C HIS A 370 13.56 3.55 38.70
N TYR A 371 12.97 4.07 37.63
CA TYR A 371 12.33 3.31 36.56
C TYR A 371 12.75 3.83 35.20
N SER A 372 12.91 2.93 34.23
CA SER A 372 13.12 3.32 32.83
C SER A 372 11.82 3.87 32.18
N HIS A 373 10.69 3.39 32.66
CA HIS A 373 9.34 3.84 32.26
C HIS A 373 8.34 3.48 33.36
N LEU A 374 7.24 4.21 33.43
CA LEU A 374 6.10 3.93 34.29
C LEU A 374 4.81 3.89 33.49
N THR A 375 3.91 3.00 33.84
CA THR A 375 2.58 2.92 33.25
C THR A 375 1.56 2.77 34.37
N PHE A 376 0.55 3.62 34.35
CA PHE A 376 -0.59 3.63 35.27
C PHE A 376 -1.81 3.16 34.48
N HIS A 377 -2.25 1.93 34.76
CA HIS A 377 -3.41 1.32 34.10
C HIS A 377 -4.68 1.61 34.92
N PRO A 378 -5.77 2.10 34.30
CA PRO A 378 -7.03 2.31 34.98
C PRO A 378 -7.58 0.98 35.50
N THR A 379 -8.17 1.01 36.70
CA THR A 379 -8.82 -0.19 37.30
C THR A 379 -10.31 -0.25 36.97
N ALA A 380 -10.88 0.85 36.44
CA ALA A 380 -12.25 0.94 35.93
C ALA A 380 -12.26 1.75 34.62
N GLU A 381 -13.27 1.55 33.80
CA GLU A 381 -13.39 2.10 32.44
C GLU A 381 -13.49 3.63 32.42
N ASP A 382 -14.06 4.22 33.46
CA ASP A 382 -14.24 5.67 33.66
C ASP A 382 -13.14 6.31 34.54
N SER A 383 -12.09 5.57 34.85
CA SER A 383 -10.94 6.10 35.61
C SER A 383 -10.26 7.21 34.83
N SER A 384 -9.98 8.33 35.50
CA SER A 384 -9.33 9.49 34.91
C SER A 384 -8.11 9.94 35.72
N PHE A 385 -7.22 10.68 35.06
CA PHE A 385 -6.09 11.37 35.69
C PHE A 385 -6.03 12.80 35.19
N SER A 386 -5.50 13.69 36.02
CA SER A 386 -5.32 15.12 35.69
C SER A 386 -3.84 15.49 35.72
N ILE A 387 -3.36 16.20 34.70
CA ILE A 387 -1.98 16.75 34.64
C ILE A 387 -2.05 18.26 34.67
N SER A 388 -1.22 18.88 35.52
CA SER A 388 -1.09 20.33 35.63
C SER A 388 -0.15 20.90 34.58
N ASP A 389 -0.28 22.20 34.30
CA ASP A 389 0.61 22.94 33.41
C ASP A 389 0.69 22.46 31.94
N VAL A 390 -0.32 21.76 31.48
CA VAL A 390 -0.43 21.37 30.05
C VAL A 390 -0.61 22.65 29.21
N ILE A 391 0.25 22.81 28.21
CA ILE A 391 0.19 23.94 27.28
C ILE A 391 -0.85 23.63 26.22
N ILE A 392 -1.88 24.45 26.12
CA ILE A 392 -2.92 24.38 25.08
C ILE A 392 -2.80 25.57 24.13
N GLY A 393 -3.13 25.37 22.84
CA GLY A 393 -3.01 26.41 21.81
C GLY A 393 -1.58 26.74 21.45
N ILE A 394 -0.70 25.73 21.37
CA ILE A 394 0.72 25.89 21.02
C ILE A 394 0.86 26.65 19.70
N HIS A 395 1.63 27.77 19.73
CA HIS A 395 1.83 28.71 18.62
C HIS A 395 0.59 29.55 18.21
N PHE A 396 -0.49 29.50 18.97
CA PHE A 396 -1.63 30.41 18.78
C PHE A 396 -1.60 31.57 19.80
N HIS A 397 -2.24 32.69 19.46
CA HIS A 397 -2.30 33.89 20.32
C HIS A 397 -3.04 33.68 21.66
N TRP A 398 -3.70 32.53 21.85
CA TRP A 398 -4.41 32.13 23.06
C TRP A 398 -3.68 30.99 23.81
N GLU A 399 -2.40 30.73 23.51
CA GLU A 399 -1.58 29.77 24.24
C GLU A 399 -1.61 30.06 25.74
N ARG A 400 -1.92 29.04 26.51
CA ARG A 400 -1.97 29.12 27.97
C ARG A 400 -1.71 27.77 28.62
N LYS A 401 -1.27 27.79 29.87
CA LYS A 401 -1.18 26.62 30.73
C LYS A 401 -2.50 26.34 31.42
N GLN A 402 -2.89 25.06 31.42
CA GLN A 402 -4.14 24.64 32.05
C GLN A 402 -4.00 23.21 32.59
N THR A 403 -4.68 22.90 33.70
CA THR A 403 -4.85 21.51 34.13
C THR A 403 -5.84 20.82 33.21
N GLN A 404 -5.42 19.70 32.64
CA GLN A 404 -6.23 18.86 31.74
C GLN A 404 -6.52 17.50 32.38
N THR A 405 -7.70 16.96 32.18
CA THR A 405 -8.13 15.63 32.66
C THR A 405 -8.30 14.69 31.49
N PHE A 406 -7.76 13.49 31.63
CA PHE A 406 -7.73 12.48 30.60
C PHE A 406 -8.30 11.16 31.13
N LEU A 407 -8.99 10.40 30.30
CA LEU A 407 -9.39 9.02 30.56
C LEU A 407 -8.30 8.05 30.09
N GLY A 408 -8.33 6.81 30.59
CA GLY A 408 -7.48 5.73 30.09
C GLY A 408 -6.12 5.64 30.77
N THR A 409 -5.14 5.08 30.07
CA THR A 409 -3.81 4.77 30.62
C THR A 409 -2.87 5.96 30.54
N LEU A 410 -2.15 6.27 31.62
CA LEU A 410 -1.05 7.21 31.63
C LEU A 410 0.27 6.46 31.53
N ARG A 411 1.04 6.73 30.47
CA ARG A 411 2.40 6.20 30.29
C ARG A 411 3.43 7.32 30.35
N LEU A 412 4.49 7.10 31.14
CA LEU A 412 5.62 8.00 31.29
C LEU A 412 6.88 7.31 30.75
N VAL A 413 7.56 7.98 29.83
CA VAL A 413 8.83 7.50 29.23
C VAL A 413 9.86 8.61 29.29
N VAL A 414 11.14 8.23 29.28
CA VAL A 414 12.23 9.22 29.17
C VAL A 414 12.57 9.40 27.69
N ASP A 415 12.57 10.64 27.23
CA ASP A 415 12.95 11.04 25.89
C ASP A 415 13.73 12.36 25.95
N GLU A 416 14.87 12.44 25.26
CA GLU A 416 15.76 13.61 25.24
C GLU A 416 16.04 14.23 26.62
N GLY A 417 16.18 13.40 27.67
CA GLY A 417 16.45 13.85 29.03
C GLY A 417 15.25 14.44 29.78
N LYS A 418 14.04 14.28 29.27
CA LYS A 418 12.78 14.71 29.89
C LYS A 418 11.83 13.53 30.03
N ILE A 419 10.87 13.66 30.92
CA ILE A 419 9.75 12.72 31.05
C ILE A 419 8.66 13.18 30.07
N CYS A 420 8.29 12.31 29.15
CA CYS A 420 7.13 12.48 28.28
C CYS A 420 5.92 11.74 28.86
N ALA A 421 4.85 12.48 29.14
CA ALA A 421 3.56 11.91 29.53
C ALA A 421 2.72 11.63 28.29
N ILE A 422 2.28 10.37 28.14
CA ILE A 422 1.51 9.87 27.02
C ILE A 422 0.18 9.31 27.55
N ASN A 423 -0.92 9.78 27.01
CA ASN A 423 -2.24 9.19 27.23
C ASN A 423 -2.48 8.08 26.22
N GLU A 424 -2.82 6.90 26.69
CA GLU A 424 -3.20 5.76 25.84
C GLU A 424 -4.65 5.38 26.15
N LEU A 425 -5.53 5.44 25.12
CA LEU A 425 -6.95 5.12 25.27
C LEU A 425 -7.53 4.60 23.95
N PRO A 426 -8.67 3.86 23.99
CA PRO A 426 -9.39 3.45 22.79
C PRO A 426 -9.73 4.63 21.89
N VAL A 427 -9.65 4.44 20.56
CA VAL A 427 -9.94 5.51 19.59
C VAL A 427 -11.36 6.06 19.71
N GLU A 428 -12.33 5.21 20.01
CA GLU A 428 -13.72 5.62 20.23
C GLU A 428 -13.84 6.60 21.40
N ARG A 429 -13.11 6.32 22.51
CA ARG A 429 -13.08 7.19 23.70
C ARG A 429 -12.31 8.49 23.44
N TYR A 430 -11.28 8.44 22.59
CA TYR A 430 -10.59 9.65 22.17
C TYR A 430 -11.50 10.57 21.37
N LEU A 431 -12.27 10.03 20.43
CA LEU A 431 -13.20 10.78 19.59
C LEU A 431 -14.37 11.37 20.39
N GLU A 432 -14.76 10.78 21.53
CA GLU A 432 -15.75 11.36 22.45
C GLU A 432 -15.21 12.60 23.20
N SER A 433 -13.88 12.77 23.28
CA SER A 433 -13.21 13.83 24.05
C SER A 433 -12.75 15.02 23.20
N VAL A 434 -12.84 14.93 21.87
CA VAL A 434 -12.50 15.96 20.88
C VAL A 434 -13.76 16.53 20.24
#